data_536f9de15de9aaed917e334cd6822d09
#
_entry.id   536f9de15de9aaed917e334cd6822d09
#
_cell.length_a   1.000
_cell.length_b   1.000
_cell.length_c   1.000
_cell.angle_alpha   90.00
_cell.angle_beta   90.00
_cell.angle_gamma   90.00
#
_symmetry.space_group_name_H-M   'P 1'
#
loop_
_entity.id
_entity.type
_entity.pdbx_description
1 polymer ?
#
loop_
_entity_poly.entity_id
_entity_poly.type
_entity_poly.pdbx_seq_one_letter_code
_entity_poly.pdbx_strand_id
1 'polypeptide(L)'
;SPRVNSMDELFQWLDYSIKKIEDKDLFFVIKEHPSDSTKFKHLHKVNERILFRNFDSKDLIEKSLSTLTLNSTVGLESLILGKKLILLGESCFKIEGITKFPESRDQLVECINSLESWEFDLGQVRKYLDYLNEIYCVQQSWRNPSEQHFKSVEKRFKEIIYS
;
A
#
# COMPACT_ATOMS: atom_id res chain seq x y z
N SER A 1 -2.28 -2.29 16.25
CA SER A 1 -1.37 -3.35 15.76
C SER A 1 -1.72 -3.69 14.32
N PRO A 2 -0.77 -4.14 13.51
CA PRO A 2 -1.07 -4.57 12.15
C PRO A 2 -2.05 -5.75 12.21
N ARG A 3 -3.02 -5.77 11.27
CA ARG A 3 -4.06 -6.81 11.20
C ARG A 3 -3.53 -8.11 10.64
N VAL A 4 -2.45 -8.01 9.86
CA VAL A 4 -1.69 -9.11 9.31
C VAL A 4 -0.25 -8.99 9.82
N ASN A 5 0.23 -9.99 10.53
CA ASN A 5 1.49 -9.93 11.26
C ASN A 5 2.63 -10.71 10.59
N SER A 6 2.31 -11.50 9.57
CA SER A 6 3.31 -12.30 8.85
C SER A 6 2.93 -12.47 7.38
N MET A 7 3.90 -12.89 6.56
CA MET A 7 3.65 -13.23 5.17
C MET A 7 2.74 -14.44 5.02
N ASP A 8 2.87 -15.44 5.91
CA ASP A 8 1.99 -16.61 5.89
C ASP A 8 0.54 -16.21 6.18
N GLU A 9 0.31 -15.30 7.12
CA GLU A 9 -1.02 -14.77 7.42
C GLU A 9 -1.57 -13.95 6.24
N LEU A 10 -0.73 -13.12 5.59
CA LEU A 10 -1.11 -12.41 4.37
C LEU A 10 -1.59 -13.41 3.29
N PHE A 11 -0.81 -14.47 3.07
CA PHE A 11 -1.19 -15.49 2.10
C PHE A 11 -2.48 -16.21 2.44
N GLN A 12 -2.74 -16.51 3.71
CA GLN A 12 -4.02 -17.06 4.14
C GLN A 12 -5.18 -16.11 3.83
N TRP A 13 -4.98 -14.81 3.99
CA TRP A 13 -5.99 -13.81 3.64
C TRP A 13 -6.22 -13.77 2.12
N LEU A 14 -5.16 -13.76 1.33
CA LEU A 14 -5.25 -13.74 -0.13
C LEU A 14 -5.87 -15.02 -0.68
N ASP A 15 -5.46 -16.20 -0.20
CA ASP A 15 -6.02 -17.49 -0.63
C ASP A 15 -7.50 -17.62 -0.25
N TYR A 16 -7.88 -17.18 0.94
CA TYR A 16 -9.27 -17.09 1.35
C TYR A 16 -10.07 -16.18 0.44
N SER A 17 -9.54 -14.97 0.17
CA SER A 17 -10.24 -13.98 -0.63
C SER A 17 -10.40 -14.43 -2.06
N ILE A 18 -9.35 -14.98 -2.71
CA ILE A 18 -9.39 -15.38 -4.11
C ILE A 18 -10.42 -16.50 -4.38
N LYS A 19 -10.74 -17.31 -3.38
CA LYS A 19 -11.77 -18.35 -3.46
C LYS A 19 -13.18 -17.78 -3.37
N LYS A 20 -13.37 -16.64 -2.70
CA LYS A 20 -14.66 -16.05 -2.39
C LYS A 20 -15.05 -14.86 -3.29
N ILE A 21 -14.09 -14.14 -3.86
CA ILE A 21 -14.39 -13.02 -4.76
C ILE A 21 -15.24 -13.46 -5.95
N GLU A 22 -16.11 -12.57 -6.41
CA GLU A 22 -17.10 -12.84 -7.46
C GLU A 22 -16.42 -12.96 -8.83
N ASP A 23 -15.54 -12.04 -9.16
CA ASP A 23 -14.77 -12.07 -10.41
C ASP A 23 -13.73 -13.19 -10.39
N LYS A 24 -13.96 -14.22 -11.21
CA LYS A 24 -13.07 -15.39 -11.31
C LYS A 24 -11.84 -15.15 -12.17
N ASP A 25 -11.81 -14.07 -12.95
CA ASP A 25 -10.69 -13.69 -13.80
C ASP A 25 -9.69 -12.77 -13.06
N LEU A 26 -10.00 -12.35 -11.83
CA LEU A 26 -9.14 -11.54 -11.02
C LEU A 26 -7.96 -12.36 -10.45
N PHE A 27 -6.77 -11.78 -10.50
CA PHE A 27 -5.52 -12.35 -9.97
C PHE A 27 -4.90 -11.43 -8.94
N PHE A 28 -4.25 -12.00 -7.93
CA PHE A 28 -3.28 -11.29 -7.12
C PHE A 28 -1.89 -11.42 -7.75
N VAL A 29 -1.25 -10.29 -8.00
CA VAL A 29 0.15 -10.25 -8.43
C VAL A 29 1.00 -9.76 -7.28
N ILE A 30 1.89 -10.61 -6.78
CA ILE A 30 2.77 -10.31 -5.66
C ILE A 30 4.16 -9.98 -6.18
N LYS A 31 4.65 -8.82 -5.76
CA LYS A 31 6.03 -8.44 -5.91
C LYS A 31 6.74 -8.59 -4.58
N GLU A 32 7.69 -9.51 -4.52
CA GLU A 32 8.54 -9.67 -3.36
C GLU A 32 9.62 -8.58 -3.30
N HIS A 33 10.00 -8.18 -2.09
CA HIS A 33 11.17 -7.33 -1.93
C HIS A 33 12.42 -8.13 -2.33
N PRO A 34 13.40 -7.52 -3.04
CA PRO A 34 14.61 -8.23 -3.50
C PRO A 34 15.36 -8.99 -2.39
N SER A 35 15.35 -8.48 -1.16
CA SER A 35 15.95 -9.15 0.00
C SER A 35 15.20 -10.40 0.49
N ASP A 36 13.96 -10.61 0.04
CA ASP A 36 13.07 -11.65 0.56
C ASP A 36 12.76 -12.76 -0.45
N SER A 37 13.23 -12.63 -1.68
CA SER A 37 12.91 -13.52 -2.82
C SER A 37 13.20 -15.02 -2.61
N THR A 38 13.94 -15.38 -1.58
CA THR A 38 14.22 -16.78 -1.24
C THR A 38 13.39 -17.30 -0.06
N LYS A 39 12.85 -16.43 0.76
CA LYS A 39 12.19 -16.79 2.03
C LYS A 39 10.80 -17.40 1.82
N PHE A 40 10.10 -17.00 0.78
CA PHE A 40 8.68 -17.31 0.59
C PHE A 40 8.40 -18.24 -0.60
N LYS A 41 9.43 -18.94 -1.10
CA LYS A 41 9.28 -19.89 -2.23
C LYS A 41 8.23 -20.96 -2.02
N HIS A 42 7.99 -21.37 -0.78
CA HIS A 42 6.96 -22.35 -0.43
C HIS A 42 5.54 -21.85 -0.71
N LEU A 43 5.35 -20.53 -0.77
CA LEU A 43 4.05 -19.90 -1.02
C LEU A 43 3.73 -19.73 -2.53
N HIS A 44 4.72 -19.90 -3.41
CA HIS A 44 4.55 -19.67 -4.85
C HIS A 44 3.59 -20.64 -5.57
N LYS A 45 3.19 -21.73 -4.92
CA LYS A 45 2.33 -22.77 -5.50
C LYS A 45 1.00 -22.96 -4.76
N VAL A 46 0.66 -22.06 -3.86
CA VAL A 46 -0.53 -22.21 -3.02
C VAL A 46 -1.81 -22.07 -3.82
N ASN A 47 -1.83 -21.16 -4.81
CA ASN A 47 -3.00 -20.91 -5.64
C ASN A 47 -2.56 -20.38 -7.01
N GLU A 48 -3.15 -20.93 -8.09
CA GLU A 48 -2.83 -20.54 -9.49
C GLU A 48 -3.21 -19.09 -9.82
N ARG A 49 -4.11 -18.47 -9.05
CA ARG A 49 -4.54 -17.08 -9.20
C ARG A 49 -3.75 -16.12 -8.30
N ILE A 50 -2.73 -16.61 -7.60
CA ILE A 50 -1.77 -15.81 -6.82
C ILE A 50 -0.41 -15.94 -7.50
N LEU A 51 -0.02 -14.90 -8.22
CA LEU A 51 1.14 -14.91 -9.11
C LEU A 51 2.29 -14.12 -8.51
N PHE A 52 3.48 -14.68 -8.50
CA PHE A 52 4.71 -13.97 -8.14
C PHE A 52 5.38 -13.43 -9.40
N ARG A 53 5.64 -12.14 -9.43
CA ARG A 53 6.27 -11.48 -10.58
C ARG A 53 7.25 -10.41 -10.11
N ASN A 54 8.40 -10.36 -10.76
CA ASN A 54 9.43 -9.36 -10.49
C ASN A 54 9.48 -8.29 -11.59
N PHE A 55 8.32 -7.69 -11.86
CA PHE A 55 8.21 -6.53 -12.75
C PHE A 55 8.51 -5.22 -11.99
N ASP A 56 8.68 -4.14 -12.72
CA ASP A 56 8.76 -2.81 -12.13
C ASP A 56 7.48 -2.49 -11.33
N SER A 57 7.62 -1.82 -10.18
CA SER A 57 6.48 -1.52 -9.31
C SER A 57 5.49 -0.58 -9.97
N LYS A 58 5.99 0.41 -10.70
CA LYS A 58 5.16 1.37 -11.41
C LYS A 58 4.32 0.68 -12.47
N ASP A 59 4.93 -0.19 -13.27
CA ASP A 59 4.23 -0.94 -14.31
C ASP A 59 3.12 -1.83 -13.73
N LEU A 60 3.39 -2.49 -12.59
CA LEU A 60 2.38 -3.31 -11.91
C LEU A 60 1.24 -2.45 -11.38
N ILE A 61 1.54 -1.34 -10.73
CA ILE A 61 0.53 -0.42 -10.19
C ILE A 61 -0.34 0.13 -11.33
N GLU A 62 0.26 0.64 -12.40
CA GLU A 62 -0.48 1.24 -13.52
C GLU A 62 -1.44 0.26 -14.20
N LYS A 63 -1.09 -1.03 -14.26
CA LYS A 63 -1.90 -2.09 -14.88
C LYS A 63 -2.88 -2.76 -13.93
N SER A 64 -2.79 -2.50 -12.62
CA SER A 64 -3.68 -3.10 -11.62
C SER A 64 -4.98 -2.31 -11.45
N LEU A 65 -6.03 -2.98 -10.98
CA LEU A 65 -7.28 -2.34 -10.54
C LEU A 65 -7.08 -1.60 -9.21
N SER A 66 -6.28 -2.18 -8.33
CA SER A 66 -5.92 -1.60 -7.03
C SER A 66 -4.59 -2.15 -6.55
N THR A 67 -4.01 -1.46 -5.59
CA THR A 67 -2.83 -1.96 -4.87
C THR A 67 -3.25 -2.39 -3.47
N LEU A 68 -2.69 -3.51 -3.02
CA LEU A 68 -2.85 -4.00 -1.66
C LEU A 68 -1.46 -4.03 -0.99
N THR A 69 -1.34 -3.45 0.19
CA THR A 69 -0.09 -3.44 0.94
C THR A 69 -0.33 -3.47 2.45
N LEU A 70 0.68 -3.89 3.20
CA LEU A 70 0.66 -3.79 4.67
C LEU A 70 0.94 -2.34 5.09
N ASN A 71 2.13 -1.83 4.79
CA ASN A 71 2.58 -0.48 5.17
C ASN A 71 3.70 0.04 4.27
N SER A 72 3.88 -0.55 3.09
CA SER A 72 4.95 -0.19 2.17
C SER A 72 4.71 1.18 1.52
N THR A 73 5.81 1.89 1.21
CA THR A 73 5.78 3.12 0.40
C THR A 73 5.17 2.93 -1.00
N VAL A 74 5.06 1.70 -1.48
CA VAL A 74 4.30 1.34 -2.69
C VAL A 74 2.85 1.82 -2.60
N GLY A 75 2.27 1.89 -1.39
CA GLY A 75 0.95 2.49 -1.18
C GLY A 75 0.91 3.98 -1.56
N LEU A 76 1.94 4.74 -1.19
CA LEU A 76 2.05 6.14 -1.58
C LEU A 76 2.27 6.30 -3.09
N GLU A 77 3.11 5.46 -3.70
CA GLU A 77 3.30 5.42 -5.16
C GLU A 77 1.98 5.16 -5.88
N SER A 78 1.14 4.27 -5.33
CA SER A 78 -0.20 3.98 -5.87
C SER A 78 -1.13 5.19 -5.82
N LEU A 79 -1.14 5.93 -4.72
CA LEU A 79 -1.92 7.17 -4.60
C LEU A 79 -1.43 8.25 -5.57
N ILE A 80 -0.11 8.40 -5.75
CA ILE A 80 0.48 9.33 -6.73
C ILE A 80 0.05 8.98 -8.16
N LEU A 81 -0.04 7.68 -8.47
CA LEU A 81 -0.52 7.18 -9.77
C LEU A 81 -2.05 7.15 -9.88
N GLY A 82 -2.77 7.67 -8.89
CA GLY A 82 -4.24 7.73 -8.89
C GLY A 82 -4.92 6.38 -8.80
N LYS A 83 -4.28 5.40 -8.17
CA LYS A 83 -4.82 4.04 -7.99
C LYS A 83 -5.46 3.84 -6.63
N LYS A 84 -6.51 3.04 -6.60
CA LYS A 84 -7.19 2.58 -5.39
C LYS A 84 -6.22 1.80 -4.51
N LEU A 85 -6.26 2.04 -3.20
CA LEU A 85 -5.35 1.44 -2.25
C LEU A 85 -6.09 0.72 -1.12
N ILE A 86 -5.74 -0.53 -0.89
CA ILE A 86 -6.21 -1.34 0.25
C ILE A 86 -5.04 -1.53 1.20
N LEU A 87 -5.24 -1.18 2.47
CA LEU A 87 -4.24 -1.30 3.53
C LEU A 87 -4.61 -2.42 4.50
N LEU A 88 -3.67 -3.32 4.77
CA LEU A 88 -3.80 -4.37 5.78
C LEU A 88 -2.99 -4.07 7.06
N GLY A 89 -2.26 -2.98 7.09
CA GLY A 89 -1.46 -2.54 8.22
C GLY A 89 -1.62 -1.05 8.53
N GLU A 90 -0.86 -0.57 9.48
CA GLU A 90 -0.86 0.85 9.85
C GLU A 90 0.13 1.64 8.99
N SER A 91 -0.32 2.79 8.49
CA SER A 91 0.53 3.72 7.74
C SER A 91 -0.03 5.14 7.80
N CYS A 92 0.80 6.14 7.46
CA CYS A 92 0.37 7.54 7.41
C CYS A 92 -0.68 7.82 6.33
N PHE A 93 -0.82 6.94 5.33
CA PHE A 93 -1.85 7.03 4.29
C PHE A 93 -3.12 6.19 4.56
N LYS A 94 -3.33 5.76 5.80
CA LYS A 94 -4.60 5.19 6.26
C LYS A 94 -5.60 6.32 6.52
N ILE A 95 -6.27 6.76 5.46
CA ILE A 95 -7.19 7.89 5.49
C ILE A 95 -8.53 7.46 4.91
N GLU A 96 -9.60 7.70 5.67
CA GLU A 96 -10.97 7.43 5.23
C GLU A 96 -11.30 8.23 3.95
N GLY A 97 -11.99 7.59 3.01
CA GLY A 97 -12.30 8.17 1.70
C GLY A 97 -11.17 8.06 0.66
N ILE A 98 -9.92 7.89 1.09
CA ILE A 98 -8.76 7.74 0.21
C ILE A 98 -8.32 6.27 0.10
N THR A 99 -8.34 5.54 1.23
CA THR A 99 -7.91 4.14 1.29
C THR A 99 -8.98 3.28 1.95
N LYS A 100 -9.02 2.00 1.58
CA LYS A 100 -9.80 1.00 2.32
C LYS A 100 -8.88 0.21 3.24
N PHE A 101 -9.36 -0.11 4.44
CA PHE A 101 -8.60 -0.83 5.46
C PHE A 101 -9.44 -1.92 6.11
N PRO A 102 -9.63 -3.06 5.41
CA PRO A 102 -10.42 -4.18 5.91
C PRO A 102 -9.84 -4.75 7.21
N GLU A 103 -10.72 -5.08 8.16
CA GLU A 103 -10.36 -5.59 9.48
C GLU A 103 -10.47 -7.11 9.58
N SER A 104 -11.02 -7.74 8.55
CA SER A 104 -11.16 -9.18 8.44
C SER A 104 -11.02 -9.66 7.00
N ARG A 105 -10.86 -10.97 6.84
CA ARG A 105 -10.79 -11.60 5.51
C ARG A 105 -12.08 -11.40 4.72
N ASP A 106 -13.23 -11.42 5.38
CA ASP A 106 -14.51 -11.17 4.71
C ASP A 106 -14.63 -9.72 4.25
N GLN A 107 -14.22 -8.75 5.07
CA GLN A 107 -14.14 -7.35 4.64
C GLN A 107 -13.14 -7.13 3.49
N LEU A 108 -12.05 -7.90 3.42
CA LEU A 108 -11.15 -7.83 2.27
C LEU A 108 -11.87 -8.31 1.00
N VAL A 109 -12.64 -9.39 1.08
CA VAL A 109 -13.48 -9.87 -0.04
C VAL A 109 -14.46 -8.78 -0.48
N GLU A 110 -15.17 -8.15 0.45
CA GLU A 110 -16.09 -7.05 0.17
C GLU A 110 -15.40 -5.86 -0.48
N CYS A 111 -14.21 -5.48 0.03
CA CYS A 111 -13.41 -4.42 -0.57
C CYS A 111 -13.04 -4.73 -2.03
N ILE A 112 -12.66 -5.97 -2.33
CA ILE A 112 -12.28 -6.39 -3.68
C ILE A 112 -13.50 -6.44 -4.59
N ASN A 113 -14.61 -7.03 -4.16
CA ASN A 113 -15.85 -7.11 -4.95
C ASN A 113 -16.42 -5.71 -5.25
N SER A 114 -16.17 -4.73 -4.38
CA SER A 114 -16.61 -3.35 -4.58
C SER A 114 -15.60 -2.45 -5.30
N LEU A 115 -14.49 -2.99 -5.83
CA LEU A 115 -13.45 -2.16 -6.45
C LEU A 115 -13.98 -1.30 -7.61
N GLU A 116 -14.82 -1.81 -8.47
CA GLU A 116 -15.36 -1.05 -9.60
C GLU A 116 -16.31 0.05 -9.14
N SER A 117 -17.20 -0.26 -8.21
CA SER A 117 -18.20 0.69 -7.66
C SER A 117 -17.63 1.64 -6.61
N TRP A 118 -16.40 1.43 -6.15
CA TRP A 118 -15.77 2.32 -5.18
C TRP A 118 -15.49 3.70 -5.79
N GLU A 119 -16.23 4.69 -5.36
CA GLU A 119 -16.00 6.10 -5.68
C GLU A 119 -14.66 6.55 -5.07
N PHE A 120 -13.65 6.67 -5.92
CA PHE A 120 -12.30 7.06 -5.54
C PHE A 120 -12.08 8.53 -5.88
N ASP A 121 -12.10 9.38 -4.86
CA ASP A 121 -11.97 10.83 -5.00
C ASP A 121 -10.51 11.26 -5.20
N LEU A 122 -10.13 11.41 -6.46
CA LEU A 122 -8.81 11.91 -6.84
C LEU A 122 -8.53 13.34 -6.34
N GLY A 123 -9.56 14.14 -6.08
CA GLY A 123 -9.42 15.48 -5.51
C GLY A 123 -8.96 15.40 -4.04
N GLN A 124 -9.53 14.51 -3.26
CA GLN A 124 -9.08 14.24 -1.89
C GLN A 124 -7.66 13.66 -1.87
N VAL A 125 -7.37 12.73 -2.76
CA VAL A 125 -6.01 12.16 -2.88
C VAL A 125 -4.98 13.27 -3.15
N ARG A 126 -5.25 14.18 -4.09
CA ARG A 126 -4.35 15.30 -4.39
C ARG A 126 -4.14 16.20 -3.18
N LYS A 127 -5.21 16.62 -2.51
CA LYS A 127 -5.11 17.44 -1.28
C LYS A 127 -4.26 16.76 -0.21
N TYR A 128 -4.39 15.45 -0.07
CA TYR A 128 -3.57 14.70 0.88
C TYR A 128 -2.10 14.64 0.46
N LEU A 129 -1.81 14.42 -0.82
CA LEU A 129 -0.44 14.42 -1.35
C LEU A 129 0.22 15.80 -1.21
N ASP A 130 -0.52 16.88 -1.46
CA ASP A 130 -0.07 18.26 -1.26
C ASP A 130 0.26 18.50 0.22
N TYR A 131 -0.64 18.07 1.14
CA TYR A 131 -0.37 18.14 2.57
C TYR A 131 0.89 17.36 2.97
N LEU A 132 1.07 16.14 2.48
CA LEU A 132 2.28 15.37 2.73
C LEU A 132 3.53 16.11 2.25
N ASN A 133 3.47 16.63 1.02
CA ASN A 133 4.62 17.30 0.41
C ASN A 133 4.96 18.63 1.10
N GLU A 134 3.97 19.46 1.41
CA GLU A 134 4.19 20.82 1.87
C GLU A 134 4.31 20.94 3.40
N ILE A 135 3.54 20.12 4.12
CA ILE A 135 3.38 20.26 5.57
C ILE A 135 4.07 19.14 6.33
N TYR A 136 3.85 17.88 5.92
CA TYR A 136 4.32 16.73 6.69
C TYR A 136 5.77 16.37 6.41
N CYS A 137 6.17 16.29 5.15
CA CYS A 137 7.52 15.90 4.77
C CYS A 137 8.51 17.06 4.86
N VAL A 138 9.73 16.74 5.28
CA VAL A 138 10.84 17.69 5.13
C VAL A 138 11.40 17.55 3.72
N GLN A 139 11.42 18.67 3.00
CA GLN A 139 11.88 18.71 1.60
C GLN A 139 13.36 18.29 1.47
N GLN A 140 13.71 17.73 0.33
CA GLN A 140 15.00 17.17 -0.06
C GLN A 140 15.23 15.71 0.37
N SER A 141 16.14 15.06 -0.34
CA SER A 141 16.54 13.68 -0.07
C SER A 141 17.50 13.61 1.11
N TRP A 142 17.21 12.77 2.08
CA TRP A 142 18.13 12.45 3.18
C TRP A 142 19.44 11.78 2.70
N ARG A 143 19.48 11.25 1.48
CA ARG A 143 20.69 10.62 0.89
C ARG A 143 21.71 11.63 0.42
N ASN A 144 21.29 12.87 0.17
CA ASN A 144 22.18 13.98 -0.18
C ASN A 144 21.66 15.28 0.44
N PRO A 145 21.71 15.38 1.79
CA PRO A 145 21.13 16.49 2.52
C PRO A 145 21.96 17.77 2.38
N SER A 146 21.31 18.90 2.24
CA SER A 146 21.94 20.22 2.36
C SER A 146 21.91 20.71 3.82
N GLU A 147 22.66 21.76 4.12
CA GLU A 147 22.59 22.43 5.44
C GLU A 147 21.15 22.93 5.74
N GLN A 148 20.46 23.41 4.72
CA GLN A 148 19.06 23.83 4.84
C GLN A 148 18.15 22.66 5.19
N HIS A 149 18.41 21.46 4.66
CA HIS A 149 17.66 20.26 5.01
C HIS A 149 17.81 19.94 6.51
N PHE A 150 19.03 19.97 7.05
CA PHE A 150 19.26 19.75 8.48
C PHE A 150 18.51 20.75 9.37
N LYS A 151 18.54 22.04 9.02
CA LYS A 151 17.78 23.09 9.74
C LYS A 151 16.27 22.82 9.70
N SER A 152 15.74 22.34 8.57
CA SER A 152 14.33 21.99 8.42
C SER A 152 13.94 20.77 9.25
N VAL A 153 14.80 19.75 9.29
CA VAL A 153 14.62 18.57 10.15
C VAL A 153 14.63 18.98 11.63
N GLU A 154 15.62 19.78 12.06
CA GLU A 154 15.72 20.26 13.43
C GLU A 154 14.48 21.06 13.85
N LYS A 155 14.02 21.97 12.99
CA LYS A 155 12.79 22.73 13.22
C LYS A 155 11.59 21.79 13.43
N ARG A 156 11.40 20.81 12.52
CA ARG A 156 10.30 19.84 12.60
C ARG A 156 10.38 19.02 13.90
N PHE A 157 11.56 18.61 14.29
CA PHE A 157 11.78 17.86 15.52
C PHE A 157 11.36 18.67 16.76
N LYS A 158 11.72 19.96 16.79
CA LYS A 158 11.31 20.87 17.88
C LYS A 158 9.80 21.07 17.92
N GLU A 159 9.14 21.21 16.77
CA GLU A 159 7.66 21.32 16.66
C GLU A 159 6.97 20.09 17.27
N ILE A 160 7.49 18.87 17.03
CA ILE A 160 6.92 17.62 17.54
C ILE A 160 7.14 17.44 19.04
N ILE A 161 8.31 17.83 19.55
CA ILE A 161 8.67 17.62 20.96
C ILE A 161 7.97 18.64 21.88
N TYR A 162 7.73 19.84 21.40
CA TYR A 162 7.20 20.94 22.20
C TYR A 162 5.75 21.29 21.90
N SER A 163 5.07 20.50 21.05
CA SER A 163 3.63 20.54 20.84
C SER A 163 2.88 19.67 21.85
#